data_7ca41df580bdb2b94879ddcd606684ee
#
_entry.id   7ca41df580bdb2b94879ddcd606684ee
#
_cell.length_a   1.000
_cell.length_b   1.000
_cell.length_c   1.000
_cell.angle_alpha   90.00
_cell.angle_beta   90.00
_cell.angle_gamma   90.00
#
_symmetry.space_group_name_H-M   'P 1'
#
loop_
_entity.id
_entity.type
_entity.pdbx_description
1 polymer ?
#
loop_
_entity_poly.entity_id
_entity_poly.type
_entity_poly.pdbx_seq_one_letter_code
_entity_poly.pdbx_strand_id
1 'polypeptide(L)' 'MINDKYNFTIGELIKILQQYPDDMPVVVSAYENGYENFYHPYVKKVKHLPENPYYEGQFQIDDNGEEVLLLEREFRDD' A
#
# COMPACT_ATOMS: atom_id res chain seq x y z
N MET A 1 -17.86 -2.63 6.88
CA MET A 1 -18.29 -1.39 6.23
C MET A 1 -17.27 -0.98 5.20
N ILE A 2 -17.73 -0.61 4.04
CA ILE A 2 -16.83 -0.17 2.99
C ILE A 2 -16.40 1.25 3.26
N ASN A 3 -15.09 1.49 3.13
CA ASN A 3 -14.53 2.81 3.29
C ASN A 3 -14.20 3.36 1.91
N ASP A 4 -14.82 4.47 1.56
CA ASP A 4 -14.67 5.05 0.23
C ASP A 4 -13.24 5.50 -0.08
N LYS A 5 -12.43 5.69 0.96
CA LYS A 5 -11.06 6.16 0.79
C LYS A 5 -10.08 5.06 0.38
N TYR A 6 -10.40 3.83 0.70
CA TYR A 6 -9.49 2.71 0.48
C TYR A 6 -10.11 1.73 -0.51
N ASN A 7 -9.30 1.29 -1.46
CA ASN A 7 -9.79 0.36 -2.47
C ASN A 7 -10.02 -1.03 -1.91
N PHE A 8 -9.19 -1.45 -0.93
CA PHE A 8 -9.24 -2.81 -0.42
C PHE A 8 -9.04 -2.84 1.07
N THR A 9 -9.74 -3.74 1.74
CA THR A 9 -9.39 -4.19 3.09
C THR A 9 -8.49 -5.40 2.97
N ILE A 10 -7.91 -5.82 4.12
CA ILE A 10 -7.11 -7.05 4.13
C ILE A 10 -7.94 -8.24 3.67
N GLY A 11 -9.19 -8.35 4.15
CA GLY A 11 -10.04 -9.48 3.76
C GLY A 11 -10.32 -9.52 2.27
N GLU A 12 -10.56 -8.37 1.67
CA GLU A 12 -10.79 -8.29 0.23
C GLU A 12 -9.52 -8.65 -0.54
N LEU A 13 -8.38 -8.18 -0.07
CA LEU A 13 -7.11 -8.48 -0.73
C LEU A 13 -6.78 -9.97 -0.67
N ILE A 14 -7.04 -10.61 0.48
CA ILE A 14 -6.83 -12.05 0.61
C ILE A 14 -7.61 -12.81 -0.47
N LYS A 15 -8.87 -12.43 -0.68
CA LYS A 15 -9.70 -13.11 -1.69
C LYS A 15 -9.12 -12.96 -3.09
N ILE A 16 -8.60 -11.78 -3.40
CA ILE A 16 -7.97 -11.55 -4.69
C ILE A 16 -6.72 -12.42 -4.82
N LEU A 17 -5.88 -12.42 -3.79
CA LEU A 17 -4.63 -13.16 -3.83
C LEU A 17 -4.85 -14.67 -3.95
N GLN A 18 -5.93 -15.18 -3.39
CA GLN A 18 -6.25 -16.61 -3.47
C GLN A 18 -6.57 -17.09 -4.88
N GLN A 19 -6.76 -16.17 -5.82
CA GLN A 19 -7.02 -16.53 -7.21
C GLN A 19 -5.74 -16.85 -7.98
N TYR A 20 -4.59 -16.71 -7.35
CA TYR A 20 -3.29 -16.91 -8.00
C TYR A 20 -2.51 -18.02 -7.29
N PRO A 21 -1.55 -18.65 -7.98
CA PRO A 21 -0.73 -19.69 -7.35
C PRO A 21 0.02 -19.15 -6.14
N ASP A 22 0.17 -20.00 -5.11
CA ASP A 22 0.81 -19.60 -3.87
C ASP A 22 2.26 -19.16 -4.03
N ASP A 23 2.94 -19.72 -5.02
CA ASP A 23 4.37 -19.43 -5.24
C ASP A 23 4.62 -18.31 -6.25
N MET A 24 3.57 -17.64 -6.68
CA MET A 24 3.73 -16.50 -7.61
C MET A 24 4.37 -15.33 -6.86
N PRO A 25 5.48 -14.78 -7.36
CA PRO A 25 6.12 -13.63 -6.72
C PRO A 25 5.23 -12.39 -6.75
N VAL A 26 5.43 -11.50 -5.79
CA VAL A 26 4.67 -10.26 -5.67
C VAL A 26 5.64 -9.09 -5.61
N VAL A 27 5.37 -8.07 -6.39
CA VAL A 27 6.14 -6.83 -6.39
C VAL A 27 5.19 -5.64 -6.30
N VAL A 28 5.74 -4.48 -6.00
CA VAL A 28 4.99 -3.22 -6.00
C VAL A 28 5.59 -2.30 -7.05
N SER A 29 4.84 -1.28 -7.42
CA SER A 29 5.32 -0.31 -8.39
C SER A 29 6.44 0.54 -7.77
N ALA A 30 7.34 0.99 -8.64
CA ALA A 30 8.43 1.87 -8.25
C ALA A 30 8.43 3.07 -9.19
N TYR A 31 9.49 3.87 -9.15
CA TYR A 31 9.59 5.02 -10.03
C TYR A 31 9.86 4.59 -11.47
N GLU A 32 9.46 5.45 -12.37
CA GLU A 32 9.84 5.36 -13.78
C GLU A 32 9.44 4.04 -14.42
N ASN A 33 8.23 3.60 -14.10
CA ASN A 33 7.62 2.42 -14.71
C ASN A 33 8.30 1.10 -14.34
N GLY A 34 9.14 1.10 -13.29
CA GLY A 34 9.73 -0.12 -12.80
C GLY A 34 8.97 -0.70 -11.63
N TYR A 35 9.52 -1.76 -11.06
CA TYR A 35 8.92 -2.48 -9.94
C TYR A 35 9.99 -2.79 -8.92
N GLU A 36 9.57 -2.98 -7.66
CA GLU A 36 10.48 -3.32 -6.57
C GLU A 36 9.83 -4.32 -5.64
N ASN A 37 10.67 -4.99 -4.87
CA ASN A 37 10.17 -5.72 -3.71
C ASN A 37 9.67 -4.75 -2.67
N PHE A 38 8.99 -5.26 -1.66
CA PHE A 38 8.53 -4.43 -0.54
C PHE A 38 8.94 -5.07 0.76
N TYR A 39 9.08 -4.21 1.78
CA TYR A 39 9.42 -4.66 3.12
C TYR A 39 8.27 -5.46 3.70
N HIS A 40 8.54 -6.22 4.77
CA HIS A 40 7.47 -6.89 5.50
C HIS A 40 6.41 -5.85 5.84
N PRO A 41 5.14 -6.10 5.49
CA PRO A 41 4.08 -5.11 5.75
C PRO A 41 3.98 -4.79 7.24
N TYR A 42 3.62 -3.55 7.54
CA TYR A 42 3.48 -3.10 8.92
C TYR A 42 2.41 -2.04 9.02
N VAL A 43 1.95 -1.80 10.24
CA VAL A 43 0.85 -0.88 10.50
C VAL A 43 1.36 0.55 10.62
N LYS A 44 0.68 1.47 9.97
CA LYS A 44 0.92 2.91 10.09
C LYS A 44 -0.40 3.61 10.32
N LYS A 45 -0.34 4.78 10.94
CA LYS A 45 -1.50 5.66 11.08
C LYS A 45 -1.40 6.77 10.05
N VAL A 46 -2.46 6.96 9.29
CA VAL A 46 -2.48 7.94 8.20
C VAL A 46 -3.77 8.72 8.22
N LYS A 47 -3.73 9.88 7.59
CA LYS A 47 -4.93 10.66 7.30
C LYS A 47 -5.07 10.82 5.80
N HIS A 48 -6.30 11.01 5.37
CA HIS A 48 -6.62 11.14 3.96
C HIS A 48 -6.54 12.59 3.53
N LEU A 49 -5.67 12.87 2.56
CA LEU A 49 -5.47 14.20 1.99
C LEU A 49 -5.64 14.10 0.48
N PRO A 50 -6.89 14.01 -0.01
CA PRO A 50 -7.11 13.77 -1.44
C PRO A 50 -6.65 14.90 -2.33
N GLU A 51 -6.38 16.08 -1.76
CA GLU A 51 -5.92 17.23 -2.53
C GLU A 51 -4.42 17.27 -2.71
N ASN A 52 -3.69 16.33 -2.10
CA ASN A 52 -2.24 16.29 -2.29
C ASN A 52 -1.90 16.03 -3.74
N PRO A 53 -0.77 16.58 -4.23
CA PRO A 53 -0.30 16.25 -5.59
C PRO A 53 -0.04 14.75 -5.72
N TYR A 54 -0.12 14.26 -6.95
CA TYR A 54 0.02 12.81 -7.17
C TYR A 54 1.34 12.24 -6.65
N TYR A 55 2.40 13.06 -6.64
CA TYR A 55 3.72 12.57 -6.21
C TYR A 55 3.85 12.49 -4.70
N GLU A 56 2.92 13.04 -3.94
CA GLU A 56 2.91 12.93 -2.49
C GLU A 56 1.94 11.88 -1.99
N GLY A 57 1.06 11.41 -2.86
CA GLY A 57 0.03 10.47 -2.46
C GLY A 57 -1.07 11.12 -1.65
N GLN A 58 -2.20 10.43 -1.57
CA GLN A 58 -3.37 10.98 -0.88
C GLN A 58 -3.45 10.60 0.59
N PHE A 59 -2.46 9.89 1.11
CA PHE A 59 -2.41 9.53 2.53
C PHE A 59 -1.08 9.96 3.11
N GLN A 60 -1.11 10.57 4.29
CA GLN A 60 0.09 11.06 4.96
C GLN A 60 0.12 10.53 6.39
N ILE A 61 1.31 10.37 6.94
CA ILE A 61 1.48 9.91 8.31
C ILE A 61 0.80 10.92 9.27
N ASP A 62 0.05 10.37 10.21
CA ASP A 62 -0.62 11.19 11.22
C ASP A 62 -0.86 10.33 12.46
N ASP A 63 -0.24 10.72 13.58
CA ASP A 63 -0.34 9.94 14.82
C ASP A 63 -1.78 9.79 15.30
N ASN A 64 -2.66 10.68 14.88
CA ASN A 64 -4.07 10.64 15.24
C ASN A 64 -4.94 10.07 14.13
N GLY A 65 -4.32 9.47 13.11
CA GLY A 65 -5.04 8.99 11.95
C GLY A 65 -5.56 7.57 12.11
N GLU A 66 -6.03 7.03 11.01
CA GLU A 66 -6.53 5.66 10.94
C GLU A 66 -5.38 4.68 10.73
N GLU A 67 -5.50 3.51 11.33
CA GLU A 67 -4.51 2.45 11.13
C GLU A 67 -4.72 1.78 9.78
N VAL A 68 -3.64 1.64 9.03
CA VAL A 68 -3.64 0.93 7.75
C VAL A 68 -2.45 -0.02 7.71
N LEU A 69 -2.55 -1.02 6.85
CA LEU A 69 -1.40 -1.89 6.56
C LEU A 69 -0.64 -1.27 5.39
N LEU A 70 0.64 -1.00 5.61
CA LEU A 70 1.47 -0.37 4.59
C LEU A 70 2.31 -1.40 3.86
N LEU A 71 2.25 -1.36 2.54
CA LEU A 71 3.14 -2.12 1.65
C LEU A 71 4.13 -1.13 1.07
N GLU A 72 5.33 -1.09 1.65
CA GLU A 72 6.32 -0.09 1.31
C GLU A 72 7.42 -0.71 0.46
N ARG A 73 7.69 -0.10 -0.69
CA ARG A 73 8.77 -0.61 -1.55
C ARG A 73 10.11 -0.45 -0.87
N GLU A 74 11.02 -1.38 -1.18
CA GLU A 74 12.37 -1.31 -0.65
C GLU A 74 13.14 -0.17 -1.30
N PHE A 75 13.97 0.48 -0.50
CA PHE A 75 14.92 1.45 -1.01
C PHE A 75 16.25 0.76 -1.27
N ARG A 76 16.84 1.05 -2.41
CA ARG A 76 18.17 0.55 -2.76
C ARG A 76 19.13 1.72 -2.84
N ASP A 77 20.35 1.49 -2.41
CA ASP A 77 21.35 2.53 -2.32
C ASP A 77 22.28 2.57 -3.53
N ASP A 78 21.92 1.96 -4.61
CA ASP A 78 22.80 1.98 -5.78
C ASP A 78 22.42 3.09 -6.79
#